data_96d9e7886f925e2656ad838d4e62edf2
#
_entry.id   96d9e7886f925e2656ad838d4e62edf2
#
_cell.length_a   1.000
_cell.length_b   1.000
_cell.length_c   1.000
_cell.angle_alpha   90.00
_cell.angle_beta   90.00
_cell.angle_gamma   90.00
#
_symmetry.space_group_name_H-M   'P 1'
#
loop_
_entity.id
_entity.type
_entity.pdbx_description
1 polymer ?
#
loop_
_entity_poly.entity_id
_entity_poly.type
_entity_poly.pdbx_seq_one_letter_code
_entity_poly.pdbx_strand_id
1 'polypeptide(L)'
;AILHQSRADFDAPSGAFLNDLAVDADRGFVYIADPGGGQAPALVILDFDQRTSRRFTASPALQAEDLDLVVEGRVIGLPGADGKHKPARIAVNPITLSTDGETLYFGAMNGKTWYQVPARLLREGADDATIAAAIAKAGPKPVSDGAATDAAGNHYFTDLSENAISVLSPDGKLETLVADDRLQWPDALDFGEPDWLYIAVNQLHRAPPLNGGVESAELPFRIMRVYTGSD
;
A
#
# COMPACT_ATOMS: atom_id res chain seq x y z
N ALA A 1 20.49 -5.75 -14.95
CA ALA A 1 19.99 -5.79 -16.35
C ALA A 1 18.48 -5.70 -16.32
N ILE A 2 17.86 -4.93 -17.22
CA ILE A 2 16.41 -4.92 -17.41
C ILE A 2 16.08 -6.23 -18.13
N LEU A 3 15.36 -7.13 -17.47
CA LEU A 3 14.98 -8.42 -18.03
C LEU A 3 13.73 -8.30 -18.92
N HIS A 4 12.85 -7.37 -18.57
CA HIS A 4 11.64 -7.07 -19.31
C HIS A 4 11.29 -5.59 -19.17
N GLN A 5 10.88 -4.97 -20.26
CA GLN A 5 10.33 -3.61 -20.26
C GLN A 5 9.11 -3.58 -21.17
N SER A 6 7.98 -3.16 -20.63
CA SER A 6 6.77 -2.95 -21.39
C SER A 6 6.32 -1.50 -21.26
N ARG A 7 5.67 -0.99 -22.31
CA ARG A 7 4.90 0.25 -22.28
C ARG A 7 3.44 -0.11 -22.43
N ALA A 8 2.61 0.37 -21.51
CA ALA A 8 1.17 0.31 -21.62
C ALA A 8 0.61 1.74 -21.61
N ASP A 9 -0.49 1.94 -22.29
CA ASP A 9 -1.23 3.19 -22.18
C ASP A 9 -1.97 3.17 -20.85
N PHE A 10 -1.55 4.04 -19.93
CA PHE A 10 -2.18 4.18 -18.64
C PHE A 10 -3.35 5.13 -18.71
N ASP A 11 -4.50 4.67 -18.22
CA ASP A 11 -5.65 5.53 -17.91
C ASP A 11 -5.41 6.25 -16.57
N ALA A 12 -4.44 7.15 -16.58
CA ALA A 12 -4.08 7.96 -15.43
C ALA A 12 -4.42 9.43 -15.73
N PRO A 13 -5.47 9.99 -15.11
CA PRO A 13 -5.80 11.39 -15.30
C PRO A 13 -4.70 12.28 -14.74
N SER A 14 -4.63 13.53 -15.26
CA SER A 14 -3.70 14.52 -14.72
C SER A 14 -3.90 14.66 -13.21
N GLY A 15 -2.82 14.55 -12.45
CA GLY A 15 -2.85 14.57 -10.97
C GLY A 15 -3.10 13.22 -10.29
N ALA A 16 -3.17 12.11 -11.04
CA ALA A 16 -3.08 10.79 -10.44
C ALA A 16 -1.68 10.56 -9.82
N PHE A 17 -1.65 9.79 -8.76
CA PHE A 17 -0.41 9.46 -8.04
C PHE A 17 -0.30 7.94 -7.94
N LEU A 18 0.21 7.29 -8.99
CA LEU A 18 0.45 5.85 -8.99
C LEU A 18 1.56 5.54 -7.97
N ASN A 19 1.23 4.78 -6.95
CA ASN A 19 2.14 4.54 -5.84
C ASN A 19 2.48 3.06 -5.70
N ASP A 20 1.89 2.35 -4.76
CA ASP A 20 2.21 0.96 -4.46
C ASP A 20 1.58 -0.01 -5.46
N LEU A 21 2.15 -1.22 -5.62
CA LEU A 21 1.69 -2.17 -6.62
C LEU A 21 1.83 -3.63 -6.19
N ALA A 22 0.95 -4.48 -6.72
CA ALA A 22 1.02 -5.93 -6.61
C ALA A 22 1.04 -6.55 -8.01
N VAL A 23 1.93 -7.54 -8.22
CA VAL A 23 2.16 -8.15 -9.55
C VAL A 23 1.62 -9.57 -9.57
N ASP A 24 0.75 -9.86 -10.53
CA ASP A 24 0.31 -11.21 -10.92
C ASP A 24 1.10 -11.63 -12.18
N ALA A 25 2.32 -12.09 -11.97
CA ALA A 25 3.23 -12.43 -13.06
C ALA A 25 2.72 -13.62 -13.90
N ASP A 26 2.04 -14.56 -13.27
CA ASP A 26 1.54 -15.77 -13.95
C ASP A 26 0.40 -15.46 -14.91
N ARG A 27 -0.38 -14.39 -14.62
CA ARG A 27 -1.52 -13.99 -15.43
C ARG A 27 -1.29 -12.69 -16.21
N GLY A 28 -0.13 -12.06 -16.07
CA GLY A 28 0.24 -10.86 -16.80
C GLY A 28 -0.49 -9.59 -16.35
N PHE A 29 -0.85 -9.48 -15.07
CA PHE A 29 -1.53 -8.31 -14.52
C PHE A 29 -0.70 -7.58 -13.45
N VAL A 30 -0.91 -6.27 -13.35
CA VAL A 30 -0.44 -5.46 -12.22
C VAL A 30 -1.60 -4.66 -11.66
N TYR A 31 -1.73 -4.67 -10.35
CA TYR A 31 -2.69 -3.88 -9.59
C TYR A 31 -1.93 -2.75 -8.91
N ILE A 32 -2.36 -1.52 -9.12
CA ILE A 32 -1.66 -0.33 -8.61
C ILE A 32 -2.61 0.46 -7.72
N ALA A 33 -2.16 0.81 -6.53
CA ALA A 33 -2.84 1.74 -5.67
C ALA A 33 -2.56 3.18 -6.13
N ASP A 34 -3.61 3.95 -6.37
CA ASP A 34 -3.54 5.37 -6.65
C ASP A 34 -4.29 6.14 -5.56
N PRO A 35 -3.59 6.73 -4.59
CA PRO A 35 -4.22 7.53 -3.53
C PRO A 35 -4.84 8.84 -4.01
N GLY A 36 -4.71 9.17 -5.31
CA GLY A 36 -5.50 10.21 -5.95
C GLY A 36 -4.82 11.56 -6.17
N GLY A 37 -3.76 11.93 -5.47
CA GLY A 37 -2.95 13.15 -5.71
C GLY A 37 -3.71 14.45 -6.13
N GLY A 38 -5.02 14.54 -5.83
CA GLY A 38 -5.92 15.59 -6.30
C GLY A 38 -7.06 15.07 -7.20
N GLN A 39 -7.07 13.79 -7.50
CA GLN A 39 -8.15 13.05 -8.18
C GLN A 39 -8.81 12.04 -7.23
N ALA A 40 -9.86 11.37 -7.67
CA ALA A 40 -10.45 10.27 -6.90
C ALA A 40 -9.43 9.14 -6.77
N PRO A 41 -9.25 8.57 -5.57
CA PRO A 41 -8.40 7.41 -5.39
C PRO A 41 -8.93 6.20 -6.17
N ALA A 42 -8.02 5.33 -6.59
CA ALA A 42 -8.36 4.22 -7.46
C ALA A 42 -7.51 2.97 -7.21
N LEU A 43 -8.06 1.81 -7.58
CA LEU A 43 -7.25 0.69 -8.02
C LEU A 43 -7.08 0.78 -9.54
N VAL A 44 -5.85 0.75 -10.01
CA VAL A 44 -5.54 0.71 -11.45
C VAL A 44 -5.15 -0.72 -11.79
N ILE A 45 -5.81 -1.29 -12.75
CA ILE A 45 -5.56 -2.64 -13.25
C ILE A 45 -4.87 -2.52 -14.60
N LEU A 46 -3.65 -3.03 -14.69
CA LEU A 46 -2.86 -3.05 -15.90
C LEU A 46 -2.81 -4.47 -16.45
N ASP A 47 -3.21 -4.64 -17.70
CA ASP A 47 -3.06 -5.86 -18.48
C ASP A 47 -1.84 -5.72 -19.40
N PHE A 48 -0.79 -6.51 -19.14
CA PHE A 48 0.45 -6.45 -19.93
C PHE A 48 0.29 -7.02 -21.31
N ASP A 49 -0.52 -8.06 -21.49
CA ASP A 49 -0.71 -8.72 -22.78
C ASP A 49 -1.51 -7.85 -23.73
N GLN A 50 -2.58 -7.23 -23.22
CA GLN A 50 -3.42 -6.31 -23.99
C GLN A 50 -2.82 -4.89 -24.08
N ARG A 51 -1.87 -4.56 -23.20
CA ARG A 51 -1.29 -3.22 -23.03
C ARG A 51 -2.34 -2.15 -22.72
N THR A 52 -3.31 -2.52 -21.93
CA THR A 52 -4.39 -1.63 -21.52
C THR A 52 -4.41 -1.46 -20.02
N SER A 53 -5.00 -0.38 -19.56
CA SER A 53 -5.29 -0.18 -18.14
C SER A 53 -6.72 0.28 -17.93
N ARG A 54 -7.20 0.06 -16.72
CA ARG A 54 -8.51 0.52 -16.29
C ARG A 54 -8.42 1.02 -14.85
N ARG A 55 -9.25 1.98 -14.48
CA ARG A 55 -9.36 2.54 -13.13
C ARG A 55 -10.67 2.12 -12.48
N PHE A 56 -10.61 1.65 -11.25
CA PHE A 56 -11.77 1.41 -10.40
C PHE A 56 -11.76 2.44 -9.26
N THR A 57 -12.81 3.27 -9.18
CA THR A 57 -12.95 4.35 -8.18
C THR A 57 -14.23 4.25 -7.35
N ALA A 58 -15.08 3.28 -7.64
CA ALA A 58 -16.47 3.22 -7.19
C ALA A 58 -16.64 2.57 -5.80
N SER A 59 -15.70 2.79 -4.86
CA SER A 59 -15.86 2.26 -3.51
C SER A 59 -15.36 3.21 -2.43
N PRO A 60 -16.11 3.37 -1.31
CA PRO A 60 -15.62 4.09 -0.13
C PRO A 60 -14.43 3.40 0.54
N ALA A 61 -14.19 2.11 0.29
CA ALA A 61 -13.03 1.37 0.81
C ALA A 61 -11.68 1.91 0.30
N LEU A 62 -11.69 2.70 -0.77
CA LEU A 62 -10.51 3.35 -1.32
C LEU A 62 -10.15 4.66 -0.61
N GLN A 63 -11.09 5.23 0.14
CA GLN A 63 -10.93 6.56 0.77
C GLN A 63 -10.16 6.47 2.08
N ALA A 64 -9.47 7.56 2.44
CA ALA A 64 -8.88 7.69 3.76
C ALA A 64 -9.97 7.68 4.85
N GLU A 65 -9.71 7.01 5.96
CA GLU A 65 -10.50 7.14 7.18
C GLU A 65 -10.14 8.48 7.87
N ASP A 66 -11.07 9.02 8.66
CA ASP A 66 -10.83 10.28 9.39
C ASP A 66 -10.01 10.02 10.67
N LEU A 67 -8.73 9.74 10.47
CA LEU A 67 -7.75 9.57 11.54
C LEU A 67 -6.42 10.22 11.15
N ASP A 68 -5.68 10.70 12.14
CA ASP A 68 -4.40 11.34 11.91
C ASP A 68 -3.28 10.31 11.69
N LEU A 69 -2.41 10.61 10.73
CA LEU A 69 -1.13 9.95 10.58
C LEU A 69 -0.16 10.54 11.59
N VAL A 70 0.16 9.78 12.64
CA VAL A 70 1.09 10.19 13.69
C VAL A 70 2.36 9.37 13.56
N VAL A 71 3.50 10.04 13.39
CA VAL A 71 4.82 9.41 13.29
C VAL A 71 5.76 10.12 14.25
N GLU A 72 6.45 9.38 15.10
CA GLU A 72 7.33 9.91 16.14
C GLU A 72 6.62 10.98 17.03
N GLY A 73 5.34 10.74 17.35
CA GLY A 73 4.54 11.66 18.18
C GLY A 73 4.07 12.93 17.47
N ARG A 74 4.32 13.09 16.18
CA ARG A 74 3.97 14.27 15.38
C ARG A 74 2.88 13.92 14.36
N VAL A 75 1.83 14.73 14.29
CA VAL A 75 0.83 14.63 13.21
C VAL A 75 1.49 15.06 11.89
N ILE A 76 1.46 14.18 10.92
CA ILE A 76 2.00 14.46 9.58
C ILE A 76 0.97 15.27 8.79
N GLY A 77 1.44 16.35 8.20
CA GLY A 77 0.61 17.26 7.41
C GLY A 77 1.12 17.41 5.99
N LEU A 78 0.18 17.66 5.08
CA LEU A 78 0.46 18.03 3.71
C LEU A 78 0.13 19.52 3.48
N PRO A 79 0.86 20.22 2.61
CA PRO A 79 0.54 21.59 2.26
C PRO A 79 -0.82 21.66 1.56
N GLY A 80 -1.75 22.43 2.12
CA GLY A 80 -3.01 22.73 1.47
C GLY A 80 -2.85 23.81 0.38
N ALA A 81 -3.89 23.98 -0.44
CA ALA A 81 -3.92 24.99 -1.49
C ALA A 81 -3.79 26.43 -0.95
N ASP A 82 -4.10 26.65 0.33
CA ASP A 82 -3.94 27.91 1.06
C ASP A 82 -2.53 28.09 1.67
N GLY A 83 -1.60 27.18 1.39
CA GLY A 83 -0.25 27.16 1.93
C GLY A 83 -0.15 26.72 3.40
N LYS A 84 -1.26 26.41 4.05
CA LYS A 84 -1.25 25.88 5.42
C LYS A 84 -1.15 24.35 5.41
N HIS A 85 -0.36 23.81 6.31
CA HIS A 85 -0.32 22.36 6.51
C HIS A 85 -1.63 21.88 7.16
N LYS A 86 -2.23 20.84 6.58
CA LYS A 86 -3.40 20.14 7.10
C LYS A 86 -3.02 18.71 7.39
N PRO A 87 -3.63 18.06 8.39
CA PRO A 87 -3.40 16.64 8.63
C PRO A 87 -3.54 15.83 7.35
N ALA A 88 -2.56 15.01 7.06
CA ALA A 88 -2.58 14.16 5.87
C ALA A 88 -3.77 13.21 5.92
N ARG A 89 -4.42 13.01 4.77
CA ARG A 89 -5.48 12.03 4.54
C ARG A 89 -5.15 11.30 3.25
N ILE A 90 -4.30 10.28 3.39
CA ILE A 90 -3.81 9.50 2.24
C ILE A 90 -4.70 8.28 2.10
N ALA A 91 -5.30 8.15 0.95
CA ALA A 91 -6.27 7.12 0.59
C ALA A 91 -5.60 5.76 0.33
N VAL A 92 -6.17 4.92 -0.54
CA VAL A 92 -5.64 3.59 -0.86
C VAL A 92 -4.16 3.66 -1.21
N ASN A 93 -3.35 2.87 -0.49
CA ASN A 93 -1.90 2.85 -0.68
C ASN A 93 -1.32 1.45 -0.45
N PRO A 94 -1.29 0.87 0.78
CA PRO A 94 -0.82 -0.50 0.89
C PRO A 94 -1.72 -1.44 0.08
N ILE A 95 -1.08 -2.29 -0.71
CA ILE A 95 -1.72 -3.26 -1.60
C ILE A 95 -0.88 -4.52 -1.67
N THR A 96 -1.50 -5.68 -1.69
CA THR A 96 -0.81 -6.96 -1.90
C THR A 96 -1.76 -7.98 -2.52
N LEU A 97 -1.20 -9.00 -3.14
CA LEU A 97 -1.95 -10.09 -3.75
C LEU A 97 -1.73 -11.38 -2.95
N SER A 98 -2.76 -12.22 -2.83
CA SER A 98 -2.55 -13.57 -2.30
C SER A 98 -1.57 -14.34 -3.20
N THR A 99 -0.84 -15.28 -2.62
CA THR A 99 0.20 -16.03 -3.35
C THR A 99 -0.36 -16.88 -4.49
N ASP A 100 -1.65 -17.25 -4.44
CA ASP A 100 -2.36 -17.93 -5.54
C ASP A 100 -2.90 -16.95 -6.61
N GLY A 101 -2.79 -15.63 -6.38
CA GLY A 101 -3.27 -14.60 -7.31
C GLY A 101 -4.79 -14.44 -7.34
N GLU A 102 -5.54 -15.03 -6.42
CA GLU A 102 -7.00 -15.02 -6.46
C GLU A 102 -7.64 -13.87 -5.69
N THR A 103 -6.92 -13.30 -4.71
CA THR A 103 -7.46 -12.23 -3.87
C THR A 103 -6.51 -11.04 -3.84
N LEU A 104 -7.01 -9.87 -4.22
CA LEU A 104 -6.32 -8.61 -4.02
C LEU A 104 -6.72 -8.01 -2.68
N TYR A 105 -5.72 -7.63 -1.88
CA TYR A 105 -5.89 -6.97 -0.60
C TYR A 105 -5.40 -5.53 -0.69
N PHE A 106 -6.11 -4.61 -0.03
CA PHE A 106 -5.76 -3.20 -0.05
C PHE A 106 -6.34 -2.44 1.15
N GLY A 107 -5.83 -1.25 1.39
CA GLY A 107 -6.38 -0.35 2.39
C GLY A 107 -5.90 1.08 2.20
N ALA A 108 -6.49 2.03 2.92
CA ALA A 108 -5.97 3.40 2.96
C ALA A 108 -4.71 3.47 3.84
N MET A 109 -3.74 4.34 3.51
CA MET A 109 -2.65 4.65 4.44
C MET A 109 -3.21 5.18 5.75
N ASN A 110 -4.05 6.23 5.69
CA ASN A 110 -4.81 6.71 6.82
C ASN A 110 -6.06 5.84 7.00
N GLY A 111 -5.89 4.62 7.49
CA GLY A 111 -6.99 3.70 7.74
C GLY A 111 -6.58 2.53 8.60
N LYS A 112 -7.54 1.99 9.36
CA LYS A 112 -7.38 0.80 10.21
C LYS A 112 -8.15 -0.41 9.70
N THR A 113 -8.76 -0.29 8.50
CA THR A 113 -9.49 -1.38 7.88
C THR A 113 -8.70 -1.94 6.69
N TRP A 114 -8.48 -3.25 6.71
CA TRP A 114 -7.95 -4.01 5.59
C TRP A 114 -9.10 -4.58 4.77
N TYR A 115 -9.05 -4.44 3.45
CA TYR A 115 -10.09 -4.90 2.52
C TYR A 115 -9.54 -5.96 1.59
N GLN A 116 -10.46 -6.75 1.04
CA GLN A 116 -10.19 -7.76 0.03
C GLN A 116 -11.21 -7.71 -1.08
N VAL A 117 -10.81 -8.13 -2.29
CA VAL A 117 -11.68 -8.29 -3.45
C VAL A 117 -11.17 -9.46 -4.30
N PRO A 118 -12.06 -10.31 -4.87
CA PRO A 118 -11.64 -11.33 -5.81
C PRO A 118 -10.94 -10.70 -7.03
N ALA A 119 -9.64 -10.97 -7.20
CA ALA A 119 -8.83 -10.38 -8.26
C ALA A 119 -9.37 -10.70 -9.66
N ARG A 120 -10.05 -11.86 -9.80
CA ARG A 120 -10.73 -12.26 -11.02
C ARG A 120 -11.70 -11.21 -11.55
N LEU A 121 -12.49 -10.56 -10.66
CA LEU A 121 -13.45 -9.53 -11.09
C LEU A 121 -12.74 -8.31 -11.70
N LEU A 122 -11.56 -8.00 -11.20
CA LEU A 122 -10.74 -6.91 -11.72
C LEU A 122 -10.14 -7.29 -13.09
N ARG A 123 -9.60 -8.50 -13.22
CA ARG A 123 -8.99 -9.00 -14.47
C ARG A 123 -10.00 -9.15 -15.60
N GLU A 124 -11.17 -9.72 -15.31
CA GLU A 124 -12.22 -9.95 -16.30
C GLU A 124 -12.99 -8.68 -16.69
N GLY A 125 -12.70 -7.56 -16.05
CA GLY A 125 -13.35 -6.29 -16.38
C GLY A 125 -14.82 -6.22 -15.96
N ALA A 126 -15.19 -6.86 -14.83
CA ALA A 126 -16.52 -6.74 -14.26
C ALA A 126 -16.92 -5.26 -14.08
N ASP A 127 -18.21 -4.96 -14.10
CA ASP A 127 -18.69 -3.60 -13.88
C ASP A 127 -18.41 -3.12 -12.46
N ASP A 128 -18.36 -1.80 -12.28
CA ASP A 128 -17.98 -1.18 -11.01
C ASP A 128 -18.93 -1.55 -9.86
N ALA A 129 -20.22 -1.75 -10.12
CA ALA A 129 -21.17 -2.15 -9.10
C ALA A 129 -20.91 -3.57 -8.60
N THR A 130 -20.58 -4.49 -9.51
CA THR A 130 -20.19 -5.87 -9.18
C THR A 130 -18.90 -5.91 -8.36
N ILE A 131 -17.88 -5.14 -8.76
CA ILE A 131 -16.63 -5.06 -8.00
C ILE A 131 -16.88 -4.47 -6.61
N ALA A 132 -17.59 -3.34 -6.53
CA ALA A 132 -17.87 -2.66 -5.26
C ALA A 132 -18.65 -3.57 -4.29
N ALA A 133 -19.61 -4.34 -4.78
CA ALA A 133 -20.40 -5.29 -3.98
C ALA A 133 -19.57 -6.48 -3.48
N ALA A 134 -18.48 -6.83 -4.17
CA ALA A 134 -17.59 -7.94 -3.81
C ALA A 134 -16.47 -7.54 -2.83
N ILE A 135 -16.26 -6.23 -2.59
CA ILE A 135 -15.29 -5.77 -1.61
C ILE A 135 -15.78 -6.13 -0.20
N ALA A 136 -14.94 -6.82 0.55
CA ALA A 136 -15.21 -7.22 1.93
C ALA A 136 -14.07 -6.78 2.86
N LYS A 137 -14.36 -6.68 4.16
CA LYS A 137 -13.31 -6.49 5.17
C LYS A 137 -12.54 -7.78 5.36
N ALA A 138 -11.22 -7.71 5.27
CA ALA A 138 -10.31 -8.80 5.57
C ALA A 138 -9.86 -8.79 7.04
N GLY A 139 -9.79 -7.62 7.68
CA GLY A 139 -9.42 -7.51 9.08
C GLY A 139 -8.99 -6.11 9.49
N PRO A 140 -8.41 -5.96 10.68
CA PRO A 140 -7.75 -4.73 11.10
C PRO A 140 -6.35 -4.60 10.48
N LYS A 141 -5.85 -3.37 10.36
CA LYS A 141 -4.46 -3.05 10.05
C LYS A 141 -4.00 -1.81 10.82
N PRO A 142 -2.68 -1.59 11.00
CA PRO A 142 -2.19 -0.30 11.47
C PRO A 142 -2.31 0.78 10.39
N VAL A 143 -1.98 2.03 10.73
CA VAL A 143 -1.67 3.05 9.72
C VAL A 143 -0.38 2.62 9.01
N SER A 144 -0.47 2.30 7.72
CA SER A 144 0.63 1.64 6.99
C SER A 144 0.80 2.17 5.58
N ASP A 145 2.04 2.22 5.14
CA ASP A 145 2.43 2.56 3.77
C ASP A 145 2.43 1.32 2.87
N GLY A 146 3.11 0.26 3.27
CA GLY A 146 3.24 -0.97 2.52
C GLY A 146 2.66 -2.20 3.19
N ALA A 147 2.42 -3.24 2.39
CA ALA A 147 1.97 -4.55 2.85
C ALA A 147 2.54 -5.69 2.00
N ALA A 148 2.70 -6.87 2.62
CA ALA A 148 3.02 -8.12 1.95
C ALA A 148 2.17 -9.26 2.50
N THR A 149 1.96 -10.32 1.71
CA THR A 149 1.19 -11.51 2.11
C THR A 149 2.02 -12.77 1.87
N ASP A 150 2.10 -13.65 2.87
CA ASP A 150 2.80 -14.93 2.75
C ASP A 150 1.88 -16.07 2.26
N ALA A 151 2.48 -17.24 2.06
CA ALA A 151 1.77 -18.43 1.59
C ALA A 151 0.78 -18.99 2.64
N ALA A 152 0.99 -18.70 3.93
CA ALA A 152 0.08 -19.10 5.00
C ALA A 152 -1.13 -18.15 5.12
N GLY A 153 -1.13 -17.04 4.38
CA GLY A 153 -2.19 -16.01 4.41
C GLY A 153 -2.03 -14.99 5.53
N ASN A 154 -0.84 -14.87 6.12
CA ASN A 154 -0.54 -13.76 7.01
C ASN A 154 -0.30 -12.49 6.19
N HIS A 155 -0.80 -11.36 6.68
CA HIS A 155 -0.56 -10.05 6.09
C HIS A 155 0.40 -9.26 6.98
N TYR A 156 1.50 -8.81 6.42
CA TYR A 156 2.51 -7.99 7.08
C TYR A 156 2.32 -6.54 6.67
N PHE A 157 2.37 -5.63 7.65
CA PHE A 157 2.18 -4.20 7.44
C PHE A 157 3.34 -3.41 8.00
N THR A 158 3.71 -2.36 7.31
CA THR A 158 4.52 -1.30 7.93
C THR A 158 3.66 -0.56 8.95
N ASP A 159 4.08 -0.47 10.20
CA ASP A 159 3.38 0.32 11.22
C ASP A 159 4.10 1.65 11.42
N LEU A 160 3.56 2.69 10.78
CA LEU A 160 4.21 4.00 10.73
C LEU A 160 4.21 4.70 12.09
N SER A 161 3.22 4.41 12.94
CA SER A 161 3.08 5.07 14.24
C SER A 161 4.01 4.49 15.30
N GLU A 162 4.36 3.21 15.17
CA GLU A 162 5.10 2.46 16.18
C GLU A 162 6.53 2.10 15.74
N ASN A 163 6.99 2.58 14.57
CA ASN A 163 8.26 2.16 13.98
C ASN A 163 8.40 0.62 13.97
N ALA A 164 7.39 -0.04 13.45
CA ALA A 164 7.24 -1.49 13.59
C ALA A 164 6.80 -2.17 12.30
N ILE A 165 6.87 -3.49 12.30
CA ILE A 165 6.16 -4.37 11.39
C ILE A 165 5.11 -5.11 12.20
N SER A 166 3.85 -5.01 11.77
CA SER A 166 2.72 -5.73 12.35
C SER A 166 2.27 -6.87 11.43
N VAL A 167 1.71 -7.92 11.99
CA VAL A 167 1.20 -9.08 11.26
C VAL A 167 -0.26 -9.33 11.64
N LEU A 168 -1.10 -9.48 10.62
CA LEU A 168 -2.48 -9.96 10.74
C LEU A 168 -2.51 -11.42 10.30
N SER A 169 -2.78 -12.32 11.22
CA SER A 169 -2.92 -13.75 10.96
C SER A 169 -4.31 -14.09 10.37
N PRO A 170 -4.47 -15.26 9.72
CA PRO A 170 -5.74 -15.67 9.10
C PRO A 170 -6.91 -15.79 10.09
N ASP A 171 -6.64 -15.98 11.38
CA ASP A 171 -7.65 -15.97 12.45
C ASP A 171 -8.12 -14.56 12.85
N GLY A 172 -7.57 -13.52 12.20
CA GLY A 172 -7.96 -12.12 12.41
C GLY A 172 -7.22 -11.41 13.55
N LYS A 173 -6.17 -12.01 14.10
CA LYS A 173 -5.37 -11.40 15.17
C LYS A 173 -4.27 -10.52 14.58
N LEU A 174 -4.29 -9.24 14.96
CA LEU A 174 -3.25 -8.27 14.61
C LEU A 174 -2.25 -8.14 15.76
N GLU A 175 -0.96 -8.37 15.49
CA GLU A 175 0.12 -8.31 16.47
C GLU A 175 1.33 -7.57 15.91
N THR A 176 2.16 -7.01 16.79
CA THR A 176 3.47 -6.48 16.40
C THR A 176 4.47 -7.63 16.27
N LEU A 177 5.04 -7.80 15.09
CA LEU A 177 6.11 -8.79 14.85
C LEU A 177 7.45 -8.28 15.38
N VAL A 178 7.78 -7.03 15.05
CA VAL A 178 9.02 -6.38 15.51
C VAL A 178 8.80 -4.87 15.59
N ALA A 179 9.34 -4.24 16.61
CA ALA A 179 9.46 -2.78 16.73
C ALA A 179 10.94 -2.41 16.94
N ASP A 180 11.42 -1.40 16.21
CA ASP A 180 12.81 -0.96 16.28
C ASP A 180 12.90 0.51 15.86
N ASP A 181 13.57 1.34 16.64
CA ASP A 181 13.74 2.79 16.37
C ASP A 181 14.41 3.07 15.01
N ARG A 182 15.03 2.08 14.40
CA ARG A 182 15.60 2.18 13.05
C ARG A 182 14.57 2.01 11.93
N LEU A 183 13.37 1.52 12.23
CA LEU A 183 12.26 1.39 11.28
C LEU A 183 11.51 2.72 11.12
N GLN A 184 12.25 3.79 10.83
CA GLN A 184 11.71 5.14 10.68
C GLN A 184 11.03 5.30 9.32
N TRP A 185 9.71 5.28 9.30
CA TRP A 185 8.89 5.18 8.11
C TRP A 185 9.28 3.97 7.26
N PRO A 186 8.97 2.75 7.72
CA PRO A 186 9.04 1.59 6.85
C PRO A 186 8.00 1.78 5.75
N ASP A 187 8.41 1.58 4.50
CA ASP A 187 7.60 1.89 3.31
C ASP A 187 7.17 0.59 2.61
N ALA A 188 8.04 0.01 1.82
CA ALA A 188 7.75 -1.19 1.07
C ALA A 188 8.20 -2.46 1.79
N LEU A 189 7.42 -3.52 1.61
CA LEU A 189 7.69 -4.87 2.11
C LEU A 189 7.67 -5.86 0.95
N ASP A 190 8.61 -6.82 0.96
CA ASP A 190 8.55 -7.96 0.05
C ASP A 190 9.33 -9.16 0.62
N PHE A 191 8.90 -10.36 0.28
CA PHE A 191 9.63 -11.58 0.59
C PHE A 191 10.74 -11.80 -0.43
N GLY A 192 11.94 -12.13 0.06
CA GLY A 192 13.08 -12.47 -0.76
C GLY A 192 13.49 -13.93 -0.58
N GLU A 193 14.43 -14.20 0.33
CA GLU A 193 14.75 -15.57 0.74
C GLU A 193 13.58 -16.14 1.56
N PRO A 194 13.38 -17.48 1.58
CA PRO A 194 12.35 -18.10 2.40
C PRO A 194 12.37 -17.59 3.85
N ASP A 195 11.20 -17.27 4.40
CA ASP A 195 11.00 -16.71 5.75
C ASP A 195 11.60 -15.31 6.00
N TRP A 196 12.20 -14.67 5.01
CA TRP A 196 12.78 -13.36 5.19
C TRP A 196 11.96 -12.27 4.50
N LEU A 197 11.36 -11.41 5.31
CA LEU A 197 10.67 -10.19 4.86
C LEU A 197 11.66 -9.04 4.80
N TYR A 198 11.83 -8.45 3.63
CA TYR A 198 12.68 -7.26 3.39
C TYR A 198 11.85 -6.00 3.51
N ILE A 199 12.46 -4.95 4.07
CA ILE A 199 11.79 -3.71 4.46
C ILE A 199 12.61 -2.54 3.94
N ALA A 200 12.04 -1.72 3.08
CA ALA A 200 12.63 -0.44 2.70
C ALA A 200 12.27 0.61 3.76
N VAL A 201 13.28 1.34 4.26
CA VAL A 201 13.11 2.38 5.29
C VAL A 201 13.59 3.71 4.72
N ASN A 202 12.68 4.65 4.48
CA ASN A 202 12.97 5.87 3.73
C ASN A 202 12.87 7.18 4.52
N GLN A 203 12.43 7.15 5.79
CA GLN A 203 12.27 8.33 6.64
C GLN A 203 11.41 9.44 5.99
N LEU A 204 10.35 9.08 5.27
CA LEU A 204 9.60 10.03 4.43
C LEU A 204 9.01 11.19 5.22
N HIS A 205 8.66 10.99 6.50
CA HIS A 205 8.19 12.05 7.40
C HIS A 205 9.22 13.16 7.67
N ARG A 206 10.50 12.92 7.34
CA ARG A 206 11.62 13.87 7.47
C ARG A 206 11.95 14.57 6.15
N ALA A 207 11.33 14.17 5.04
CA ALA A 207 11.48 14.82 3.75
C ALA A 207 10.67 16.13 3.68
N PRO A 208 11.10 17.11 2.88
CA PRO A 208 10.50 18.44 2.83
C PRO A 208 8.97 18.48 2.66
N PRO A 209 8.33 17.64 1.81
CA PRO A 209 6.87 17.70 1.63
C PRO A 209 6.08 17.37 2.90
N LEU A 210 6.60 16.49 3.76
CA LEU A 210 5.96 16.05 4.99
C LEU A 210 6.55 16.68 6.24
N ASN A 211 7.59 17.50 6.09
CA ASN A 211 8.35 18.13 7.17
C ASN A 211 8.37 19.66 7.07
N GLY A 212 7.30 20.28 6.61
CA GLY A 212 7.21 21.74 6.55
C GLY A 212 8.25 22.41 5.65
N GLY A 213 8.73 21.74 4.61
CA GLY A 213 9.76 22.22 3.69
C GLY A 213 11.20 21.98 4.14
N VAL A 214 11.42 21.29 5.26
CA VAL A 214 12.75 21.03 5.83
C VAL A 214 13.18 19.61 5.52
N GLU A 215 14.40 19.45 4.98
CA GLU A 215 15.06 18.14 4.86
C GLU A 215 15.78 17.81 6.17
N SER A 216 15.43 16.68 6.77
CA SER A 216 16.06 16.21 8.02
C SER A 216 16.29 14.69 8.07
N ALA A 217 16.22 14.01 6.91
CA ALA A 217 16.53 12.59 6.85
C ALA A 217 18.00 12.31 7.22
N GLU A 218 18.22 11.25 7.95
CA GLU A 218 19.55 10.82 8.41
C GLU A 218 20.04 9.68 7.51
N LEU A 219 21.12 9.95 6.77
CA LEU A 219 21.74 8.95 5.91
C LEU A 219 22.60 7.94 6.70
N PRO A 220 22.78 6.70 6.20
CA PRO A 220 22.19 6.17 4.96
C PRO A 220 20.72 5.73 5.12
N PHE A 221 19.95 5.74 4.04
CA PHE A 221 18.71 4.99 3.98
C PHE A 221 19.00 3.50 4.12
N ARG A 222 18.00 2.73 4.61
CA ARG A 222 18.22 1.33 4.98
C ARG A 222 17.29 0.41 4.24
N ILE A 223 17.81 -0.75 3.88
CA ILE A 223 17.01 -1.96 3.65
C ILE A 223 17.27 -2.86 4.84
N MET A 224 16.21 -3.24 5.53
CA MET A 224 16.26 -4.13 6.67
C MET A 224 15.57 -5.45 6.32
N ARG A 225 15.74 -6.47 7.14
CA ARG A 225 15.00 -7.71 7.01
C ARG A 225 14.67 -8.30 8.37
N VAL A 226 13.55 -8.99 8.44
CA VAL A 226 13.09 -9.70 9.63
C VAL A 226 12.79 -11.15 9.25
N TYR A 227 13.09 -12.07 10.15
CA TYR A 227 12.73 -13.47 10.00
C TYR A 227 11.29 -13.67 10.48
N THR A 228 10.44 -14.22 9.63
CA THR A 228 9.01 -14.41 9.92
C THR A 228 8.68 -15.81 10.40
N GLY A 229 9.45 -16.82 9.99
CA GLY A 229 9.21 -18.23 10.34
C GLY A 229 7.90 -18.78 9.81
N SER A 230 7.43 -18.26 8.69
CA SER A 230 6.07 -18.49 8.16
C SER A 230 6.03 -19.29 6.86
N ASP A 231 6.94 -20.23 6.67
CA ASP A 231 6.92 -21.20 5.54
C ASP A 231 5.89 -22.31 5.76
#